data_3bed68908b991e0b7280a8cb08884c55
#
_entry.id   3bed68908b991e0b7280a8cb08884c55
#
_cell.length_a   1.000
_cell.length_b   1.000
_cell.length_c   1.000
_cell.angle_alpha   90.00
_cell.angle_beta   90.00
_cell.angle_gamma   90.00
#
_symmetry.space_group_name_H-M   'P 1'
#
loop_
_entity.id
_entity.type
_entity.pdbx_description
1 polymer ?
#
loop_
_entity_poly.entity_id
_entity_poly.type
_entity_poly.pdbx_seq_one_letter_code
_entity_poly.pdbx_strand_id
1 'polypeptide(L)'
;MRNLGRGLLDVIYPPRCLGCGARPESPQLPLCPQCLQSTERAPEMGVAARLDRLPVDGGVFEGALALWVFDKGGTLQAVQHSLKYRNRPRYGVPLGRLMGEAFAEEHPSPDGVVPIPLHRTRRLERGYNQSTTLAEGAADALNCPCRPELLNRPHPTRSQTGLSREKRWRNVRDAFGADPDCAGGRWLIVDDVLTTGSTAVAAGETLTDAGADSVSLMTLGLARQ
;
A
#
# COMPACT_ATOMS: atom_id res chain seq x y z
N MET A 1 -13.81 20.84 14.90
CA MET A 1 -12.98 21.98 15.36
C MET A 1 -11.64 21.88 14.65
N ARG A 2 -11.40 22.67 13.58
CA ARG A 2 -10.12 22.72 12.85
C ARG A 2 -9.05 23.29 13.78
N ASN A 3 -7.97 22.55 13.99
CA ASN A 3 -6.84 22.93 14.85
C ASN A 3 -6.23 24.27 14.40
N LEU A 4 -6.53 25.36 15.08
CA LEU A 4 -5.93 26.70 14.90
C LEU A 4 -4.39 26.67 14.95
N GLY A 5 -3.79 25.74 15.72
CA GLY A 5 -2.34 25.57 15.80
C GLY A 5 -1.67 25.03 14.53
N ARG A 6 -2.41 24.29 13.66
CA ARG A 6 -1.86 23.82 12.37
C ARG A 6 -1.79 24.95 11.33
N GLY A 7 -2.76 25.85 11.32
CA GLY A 7 -2.75 27.00 10.38
C GLY A 7 -1.55 27.92 10.57
N LEU A 8 -1.10 28.12 11.81
CA LEU A 8 0.07 28.96 12.14
C LEU A 8 1.39 28.28 11.69
N LEU A 9 1.50 26.98 11.86
CA LEU A 9 2.67 26.21 11.40
C LEU A 9 2.75 26.13 9.86
N ASP A 10 1.62 26.05 9.17
CA ASP A 10 1.59 26.06 7.69
C ASP A 10 1.94 27.43 7.10
N VAL A 11 1.82 28.52 7.86
CA VAL A 11 2.30 29.86 7.48
C VAL A 11 3.83 29.94 7.58
N ILE A 12 4.41 29.37 8.64
CA ILE A 12 5.87 29.40 8.88
C ILE A 12 6.60 28.34 8.04
N TYR A 13 5.99 27.16 7.89
CA TYR A 13 6.50 26.02 7.11
C TYR A 13 5.45 25.53 6.10
N PRO A 14 5.22 26.29 5.02
CA PRO A 14 4.22 25.91 4.04
C PRO A 14 4.54 24.53 3.44
N PRO A 15 3.53 23.70 3.16
CA PRO A 15 3.72 22.42 2.51
C PRO A 15 4.39 22.65 1.15
N ARG A 16 5.39 21.83 0.85
CA ARG A 16 6.11 21.85 -0.42
C ARG A 16 5.91 20.53 -1.15
N CYS A 17 5.82 20.61 -2.47
CA CYS A 17 5.82 19.43 -3.33
C CYS A 17 7.10 18.62 -3.09
N LEU A 18 6.96 17.31 -2.84
CA LEU A 18 8.10 16.43 -2.56
C LEU A 18 8.92 16.11 -3.83
N GLY A 19 8.38 16.41 -5.02
CA GLY A 19 9.10 16.28 -6.28
C GLY A 19 9.93 17.53 -6.62
N CYS A 20 9.27 18.68 -6.80
CA CYS A 20 9.93 19.89 -7.31
C CYS A 20 10.14 21.01 -6.27
N GLY A 21 9.66 20.84 -5.03
CA GLY A 21 9.78 21.86 -3.98
C GLY A 21 8.80 23.04 -4.11
N ALA A 22 8.04 23.16 -5.20
CA ALA A 22 7.04 24.21 -5.38
C ALA A 22 5.91 24.11 -4.33
N ARG A 23 5.18 25.20 -4.14
CA ARG A 23 3.99 25.19 -3.28
C ARG A 23 2.86 24.44 -4.01
N PRO A 24 2.32 23.33 -3.46
CA PRO A 24 1.23 22.60 -4.10
C PRO A 24 -0.07 23.39 -3.98
N GLU A 25 -0.93 23.29 -4.98
CA GLU A 25 -2.27 23.89 -4.97
C GLU A 25 -3.14 23.28 -3.87
N SER A 26 -3.00 21.98 -3.66
CA SER A 26 -3.63 21.26 -2.54
C SER A 26 -2.59 20.83 -1.51
N PRO A 27 -2.68 21.30 -0.25
CA PRO A 27 -1.78 20.89 0.81
C PRO A 27 -1.98 19.44 1.27
N GLN A 28 -3.00 18.77 0.76
CA GLN A 28 -3.34 17.38 1.10
C GLN A 28 -2.53 16.39 0.29
N LEU A 29 -2.15 16.71 -0.96
CA LEU A 29 -1.29 15.87 -1.78
C LEU A 29 0.19 16.20 -1.55
N PRO A 30 1.07 15.18 -1.57
CA PRO A 30 2.51 15.38 -1.44
C PRO A 30 3.18 15.91 -2.71
N LEU A 31 2.50 15.85 -3.84
CA LEU A 31 2.98 16.24 -5.16
C LEU A 31 2.05 17.27 -5.79
N CYS A 32 2.60 18.23 -6.55
CA CYS A 32 1.81 19.12 -7.39
C CYS A 32 1.31 18.38 -8.66
N PRO A 33 0.31 18.91 -9.39
CA PRO A 33 -0.24 18.26 -10.57
C PRO A 33 0.82 17.90 -11.63
N GLN A 34 1.80 18.77 -11.86
CA GLN A 34 2.89 18.52 -12.81
C GLN A 34 3.77 17.32 -12.39
N CYS A 35 4.13 17.24 -11.10
CA CYS A 35 4.90 16.12 -10.59
C CYS A 35 4.09 14.82 -10.60
N LEU A 36 2.78 14.88 -10.34
CA LEU A 36 1.90 13.70 -10.47
C LEU A 36 1.86 13.18 -11.90
N GLN A 37 1.70 14.08 -12.88
CA GLN A 37 1.68 13.74 -14.31
C GLN A 37 3.02 13.23 -14.82
N SER A 38 4.13 13.75 -14.30
CA SER A 38 5.49 13.33 -14.70
C SER A 38 5.98 12.08 -13.98
N THR A 39 5.28 11.59 -12.96
CA THR A 39 5.63 10.36 -12.28
C THR A 39 5.30 9.17 -13.20
N GLU A 40 6.31 8.33 -13.45
CA GLU A 40 6.21 7.19 -14.37
C GLU A 40 5.15 6.20 -13.85
N ARG A 41 4.17 5.90 -14.70
CA ARG A 41 3.15 4.87 -14.42
C ARG A 41 3.81 3.49 -14.42
N ALA A 42 3.40 2.64 -13.49
CA ALA A 42 3.85 1.25 -13.53
C ALA A 42 3.24 0.55 -14.77
N PRO A 43 4.02 -0.30 -15.47
CA PRO A 43 3.49 -1.03 -16.60
C PRO A 43 2.43 -2.05 -16.12
N GLU A 44 1.34 -2.20 -16.87
CA GLU A 44 0.21 -3.09 -16.56
C GLU A 44 0.67 -4.52 -16.22
N MET A 45 1.58 -5.07 -17.04
CA MET A 45 2.13 -6.41 -16.80
C MET A 45 3.26 -6.46 -15.76
N GLY A 46 3.69 -5.32 -15.23
CA GLY A 46 4.86 -5.25 -14.33
C GLY A 46 4.63 -5.91 -12.98
N VAL A 47 3.42 -5.85 -12.48
CA VAL A 47 3.03 -6.49 -11.21
C VAL A 47 2.94 -8.00 -11.39
N ALA A 48 2.24 -8.48 -12.42
CA ALA A 48 2.14 -9.91 -12.74
C ALA A 48 3.53 -10.53 -12.93
N ALA A 49 4.37 -9.94 -13.79
CA ALA A 49 5.75 -10.39 -14.00
C ALA A 49 6.62 -10.38 -12.72
N ARG A 50 6.28 -9.58 -11.72
CA ARG A 50 6.94 -9.58 -10.42
C ARG A 50 6.48 -10.75 -9.56
N LEU A 51 5.18 -11.02 -9.52
CA LEU A 51 4.55 -12.06 -8.74
C LEU A 51 4.87 -13.46 -9.27
N ASP A 52 4.91 -13.63 -10.60
CA ASP A 52 5.26 -14.90 -11.28
C ASP A 52 6.66 -15.45 -10.93
N ARG A 53 7.53 -14.60 -10.37
CA ARG A 53 8.86 -15.03 -9.91
C ARG A 53 8.84 -15.68 -8.54
N LEU A 54 7.71 -15.65 -7.85
CA LEU A 54 7.57 -16.31 -6.55
C LEU A 54 7.24 -17.79 -6.76
N PRO A 55 7.74 -18.69 -5.89
CA PRO A 55 7.45 -20.10 -5.97
C PRO A 55 6.04 -20.39 -5.40
N VAL A 56 5.02 -19.92 -6.09
CA VAL A 56 3.61 -20.10 -5.72
C VAL A 56 2.91 -20.78 -6.88
N ASP A 57 2.29 -21.90 -6.62
CA ASP A 57 1.50 -22.65 -7.60
C ASP A 57 0.14 -21.95 -7.78
N GLY A 58 -0.08 -21.38 -8.97
CA GLY A 58 -1.31 -20.65 -9.31
C GLY A 58 -1.29 -19.17 -8.92
N GLY A 59 -2.10 -18.38 -9.59
CA GLY A 59 -2.24 -16.96 -9.29
C GLY A 59 -3.03 -16.73 -8.00
N VAL A 60 -2.42 -16.09 -7.03
CA VAL A 60 -3.10 -15.71 -5.76
C VAL A 60 -4.08 -14.55 -5.99
N PHE A 61 -3.79 -13.70 -6.97
CA PHE A 61 -4.55 -12.48 -7.22
C PHE A 61 -5.34 -12.58 -8.52
N GLU A 62 -6.64 -12.25 -8.45
CA GLU A 62 -7.51 -12.10 -9.62
C GLU A 62 -7.12 -10.86 -10.45
N GLY A 63 -6.73 -9.77 -9.75
CA GLY A 63 -6.23 -8.54 -10.33
C GLY A 63 -5.07 -7.96 -9.53
N ALA A 64 -4.13 -7.32 -10.19
CA ALA A 64 -3.00 -6.72 -9.50
C ALA A 64 -2.51 -5.45 -10.19
N LEU A 65 -2.49 -4.32 -9.47
CA LEU A 65 -2.13 -3.00 -9.97
C LEU A 65 -1.08 -2.34 -9.09
N ALA A 66 -0.11 -1.67 -9.70
CA ALA A 66 0.73 -0.67 -9.05
C ALA A 66 0.55 0.68 -9.75
N LEU A 67 0.41 1.77 -8.98
CA LEU A 67 0.11 3.06 -9.59
C LEU A 67 1.33 3.65 -10.32
N TRP A 68 2.51 3.60 -9.70
CA TRP A 68 3.73 4.21 -10.23
C TRP A 68 4.95 3.30 -10.13
N VAL A 69 5.98 3.61 -10.91
CA VAL A 69 7.29 2.99 -10.77
C VAL A 69 8.02 3.60 -9.58
N PHE A 70 8.49 2.77 -8.66
CA PHE A 70 9.28 3.19 -7.51
C PHE A 70 10.78 3.09 -7.85
N ASP A 71 11.44 4.24 -7.89
CA ASP A 71 12.89 4.38 -8.10
C ASP A 71 13.59 4.90 -6.84
N LYS A 72 14.81 4.43 -6.61
CA LYS A 72 15.63 4.91 -5.51
C LYS A 72 16.15 6.31 -5.82
N GLY A 73 16.04 7.22 -4.85
CA GLY A 73 16.44 8.62 -5.02
C GLY A 73 15.39 9.50 -5.71
N GLY A 74 14.34 8.92 -6.25
CA GLY A 74 13.29 9.65 -6.98
C GLY A 74 12.16 10.22 -6.12
N THR A 75 11.21 10.81 -6.81
CA THR A 75 10.04 11.48 -6.21
C THR A 75 9.20 10.52 -5.36
N LEU A 76 8.98 9.29 -5.83
CA LEU A 76 8.15 8.33 -5.12
C LEU A 76 8.81 7.82 -3.83
N GLN A 77 10.15 7.75 -3.80
CA GLN A 77 10.87 7.46 -2.55
C GLN A 77 10.66 8.57 -1.51
N ALA A 78 10.67 9.85 -1.91
CA ALA A 78 10.40 10.97 -1.02
C ALA A 78 8.97 10.91 -0.45
N VAL A 79 7.99 10.55 -1.28
CA VAL A 79 6.59 10.32 -0.86
C VAL A 79 6.52 9.19 0.15
N GLN A 80 7.08 8.01 -0.16
CA GLN A 80 7.09 6.85 0.72
C GLN A 80 7.80 7.15 2.06
N HIS A 81 8.95 7.83 2.01
CA HIS A 81 9.68 8.23 3.21
C HIS A 81 8.85 9.20 4.08
N SER A 82 8.11 10.10 3.44
CA SER A 82 7.21 11.02 4.14
C SER A 82 6.06 10.27 4.83
N LEU A 83 5.48 9.26 4.19
CA LEU A 83 4.49 8.38 4.78
C LEU A 83 5.08 7.55 5.94
N LYS A 84 6.29 7.01 5.82
CA LYS A 84 6.87 6.09 6.82
C LYS A 84 7.47 6.80 8.06
N TYR A 85 8.08 7.96 7.89
CA TYR A 85 8.99 8.51 8.93
C TYR A 85 8.73 9.94 9.33
N ARG A 86 7.98 10.71 8.56
CA ARG A 86 7.71 12.12 8.88
C ARG A 86 6.36 12.34 9.58
N ASN A 87 5.72 11.27 10.04
CA ASN A 87 4.42 11.31 10.69
C ASN A 87 3.40 12.19 9.93
N ARG A 88 3.31 11.97 8.61
CA ARG A 88 2.38 12.69 7.73
C ARG A 88 1.29 11.77 7.18
N PRO A 89 0.46 11.16 8.05
CA PRO A 89 -0.62 10.27 7.63
C PRO A 89 -1.62 10.98 6.70
N ARG A 90 -1.65 12.32 6.75
CA ARG A 90 -2.52 13.15 5.91
C ARG A 90 -2.35 12.94 4.40
N TYR A 91 -1.20 12.43 3.96
CA TYR A 91 -0.96 12.14 2.55
C TYR A 91 -1.49 10.77 2.12
N GLY A 92 -1.73 9.85 3.07
CA GLY A 92 -2.17 8.50 2.77
C GLY A 92 -3.54 8.46 2.12
N VAL A 93 -4.54 9.10 2.72
CA VAL A 93 -5.92 9.09 2.20
C VAL A 93 -6.02 9.69 0.79
N PRO A 94 -5.46 10.88 0.47
CA PRO A 94 -5.52 11.41 -0.89
C PRO A 94 -4.76 10.56 -1.93
N LEU A 95 -3.63 9.95 -1.55
CA LEU A 95 -2.92 9.01 -2.42
C LEU A 95 -3.72 7.72 -2.62
N GLY A 96 -4.34 7.21 -1.56
CA GLY A 96 -5.22 6.06 -1.61
C GLY A 96 -6.43 6.27 -2.53
N ARG A 97 -7.01 7.49 -2.56
CA ARG A 97 -8.09 7.83 -3.51
C ARG A 97 -7.61 7.72 -4.96
N LEU A 98 -6.44 8.28 -5.28
CA LEU A 98 -5.86 8.13 -6.62
C LEU A 98 -5.61 6.66 -6.98
N MET A 99 -5.23 5.85 -5.99
CA MET A 99 -5.09 4.40 -6.16
C MET A 99 -6.45 3.76 -6.46
N GLY A 100 -7.48 4.02 -5.65
CA GLY A 100 -8.81 3.45 -5.82
C GLY A 100 -9.47 3.87 -7.14
N GLU A 101 -9.33 5.13 -7.56
CA GLU A 101 -9.79 5.63 -8.85
C GLU A 101 -9.15 4.84 -10.00
N ALA A 102 -7.82 4.67 -9.99
CA ALA A 102 -7.12 3.89 -11.01
C ALA A 102 -7.52 2.39 -11.00
N PHE A 103 -7.78 1.80 -9.83
CA PHE A 103 -8.23 0.42 -9.74
C PHE A 103 -9.63 0.25 -10.35
N ALA A 104 -10.54 1.19 -10.11
CA ALA A 104 -11.90 1.16 -10.62
C ALA A 104 -12.00 1.23 -12.16
N GLU A 105 -10.98 1.77 -12.83
CA GLU A 105 -10.93 1.85 -14.30
C GLU A 105 -10.71 0.47 -14.95
N GLU A 106 -10.03 -0.45 -14.27
CA GLU A 106 -9.56 -1.71 -14.87
C GLU A 106 -10.14 -2.96 -14.21
N HIS A 107 -10.69 -2.83 -12.99
CA HIS A 107 -11.09 -3.98 -12.17
C HIS A 107 -12.50 -3.81 -11.58
N PRO A 108 -13.22 -4.92 -11.35
CA PRO A 108 -14.52 -4.88 -10.66
C PRO A 108 -14.36 -4.40 -9.22
N SER A 109 -15.43 -3.78 -8.70
CA SER A 109 -15.44 -3.27 -7.33
C SER A 109 -15.30 -4.42 -6.32
N PRO A 110 -14.40 -4.31 -5.33
CA PRO A 110 -14.27 -5.27 -4.24
C PRO A 110 -15.39 -5.06 -3.20
N ASP A 111 -15.61 -6.05 -2.35
CA ASP A 111 -16.53 -5.95 -1.21
C ASP A 111 -15.89 -5.17 -0.05
N GLY A 112 -14.58 -4.99 -0.07
CA GLY A 112 -13.85 -4.11 0.84
C GLY A 112 -12.34 -4.08 0.59
N VAL A 113 -11.67 -3.15 1.24
CA VAL A 113 -10.23 -2.90 1.13
C VAL A 113 -9.52 -3.32 2.41
N VAL A 114 -8.49 -4.14 2.29
CA VAL A 114 -7.72 -4.70 3.41
C VAL A 114 -6.27 -4.19 3.36
N PRO A 115 -5.85 -3.35 4.31
CA PRO A 115 -4.46 -2.91 4.35
C PRO A 115 -3.52 -4.02 4.83
N ILE A 116 -2.34 -4.16 4.21
CA ILE A 116 -1.31 -5.05 4.75
C ILE A 116 -0.86 -4.54 6.13
N PRO A 117 -0.98 -5.38 7.19
CA PRO A 117 -0.64 -4.97 8.54
C PRO A 117 0.87 -4.90 8.76
N LEU A 118 1.30 -3.91 9.54
CA LEU A 118 2.64 -3.88 10.11
C LEU A 118 2.72 -4.79 11.33
N HIS A 119 3.89 -5.42 11.53
CA HIS A 119 4.17 -6.05 12.81
C HIS A 119 4.15 -5.03 13.94
N ARG A 120 3.71 -5.46 15.15
CA ARG A 120 3.53 -4.60 16.35
C ARG A 120 4.73 -3.69 16.63
N THR A 121 5.96 -4.20 16.54
CA THR A 121 7.17 -3.41 16.79
C THR A 121 7.27 -2.23 15.82
N ARG A 122 7.10 -2.47 14.52
CA ARG A 122 7.14 -1.39 13.51
C ARG A 122 5.98 -0.41 13.64
N ARG A 123 4.81 -0.90 14.06
CA ARG A 123 3.66 -0.04 14.34
C ARG A 123 3.93 0.91 15.51
N LEU A 124 4.60 0.42 16.57
CA LEU A 124 5.00 1.25 17.71
C LEU A 124 6.08 2.27 17.33
N GLU A 125 7.07 1.89 16.52
CA GLU A 125 8.11 2.78 16.03
C GLU A 125 7.56 3.90 15.13
N ARG A 126 6.58 3.60 14.28
CA ARG A 126 5.99 4.54 13.30
C ARG A 126 4.79 5.32 13.82
N GLY A 127 4.13 4.83 14.88
CA GLY A 127 2.90 5.40 15.42
C GLY A 127 1.63 5.04 14.63
N TYR A 128 1.76 4.58 13.37
CA TYR A 128 0.63 4.19 12.50
C TYR A 128 1.08 3.24 11.39
N ASN A 129 0.10 2.64 10.70
CA ASN A 129 0.31 1.83 9.49
C ASN A 129 0.00 2.67 8.24
N GLN A 130 1.00 2.92 7.40
CA GLN A 130 0.83 3.70 6.16
C GLN A 130 -0.15 3.03 5.18
N SER A 131 -0.15 1.69 5.11
CA SER A 131 -1.05 0.95 4.23
C SER A 131 -2.52 1.11 4.65
N THR A 132 -2.80 1.34 5.96
CA THR A 132 -4.16 1.65 6.44
C THR A 132 -4.65 2.98 5.89
N THR A 133 -3.84 4.05 5.92
CA THR A 133 -4.27 5.35 5.39
C THR A 133 -4.44 5.35 3.87
N LEU A 134 -3.66 4.54 3.15
CA LEU A 134 -3.86 4.31 1.71
C LEU A 134 -5.15 3.52 1.46
N ALA A 135 -5.40 2.46 2.23
CA ALA A 135 -6.60 1.64 2.13
C ALA A 135 -7.89 2.43 2.43
N GLU A 136 -7.87 3.31 3.43
CA GLU A 136 -8.98 4.22 3.75
C GLU A 136 -9.33 5.10 2.53
N GLY A 137 -8.32 5.67 1.87
CA GLY A 137 -8.54 6.50 0.68
C GLY A 137 -9.03 5.69 -0.53
N ALA A 138 -8.50 4.49 -0.74
CA ALA A 138 -8.95 3.59 -1.79
C ALA A 138 -10.40 3.13 -1.56
N ALA A 139 -10.74 2.77 -0.33
CA ALA A 139 -12.09 2.40 0.06
C ALA A 139 -13.10 3.53 -0.17
N ASP A 140 -12.73 4.77 0.18
CA ASP A 140 -13.54 5.96 -0.12
C ASP A 140 -13.83 6.10 -1.64
N ALA A 141 -12.80 5.93 -2.49
CA ALA A 141 -12.94 6.06 -3.94
C ALA A 141 -13.76 4.90 -4.55
N LEU A 142 -13.61 3.69 -4.01
CA LEU A 142 -14.31 2.49 -4.45
C LEU A 142 -15.71 2.34 -3.83
N ASN A 143 -16.10 3.25 -2.94
CA ASN A 143 -17.37 3.22 -2.21
C ASN A 143 -17.63 1.88 -1.49
N CYS A 144 -16.60 1.34 -0.83
CA CYS A 144 -16.65 0.12 -0.05
C CYS A 144 -15.97 0.30 1.33
N PRO A 145 -16.16 -0.61 2.30
CA PRO A 145 -15.54 -0.48 3.61
C PRO A 145 -14.05 -0.76 3.59
N CYS A 146 -13.28 -0.05 4.43
CA CYS A 146 -11.91 -0.43 4.81
C CYS A 146 -12.00 -1.40 5.99
N ARG A 147 -11.39 -2.59 5.86
CA ARG A 147 -11.49 -3.71 6.81
C ARG A 147 -10.10 -4.14 7.33
N PRO A 148 -9.42 -3.30 8.14
CA PRO A 148 -8.08 -3.59 8.64
C PRO A 148 -8.03 -4.76 9.62
N GLU A 149 -9.16 -5.15 10.20
CA GLU A 149 -9.30 -6.28 11.13
C GLU A 149 -9.22 -7.64 10.45
N LEU A 150 -9.53 -7.74 9.15
CA LEU A 150 -9.55 -9.01 8.42
C LEU A 150 -8.17 -9.65 8.26
N LEU A 151 -7.11 -8.86 8.37
CA LEU A 151 -5.75 -9.36 8.28
C LEU A 151 -4.90 -8.83 9.44
N ASN A 152 -4.25 -9.72 10.15
CA ASN A 152 -3.35 -9.38 11.25
C ASN A 152 -1.95 -9.97 11.04
N ARG A 153 -0.95 -9.47 11.78
CA ARG A 153 0.43 -9.92 11.68
C ARG A 153 0.99 -10.19 13.08
N PRO A 154 0.64 -11.35 13.68
CA PRO A 154 1.03 -11.69 15.05
C PRO A 154 2.53 -11.97 15.21
N HIS A 155 3.20 -12.48 14.16
CA HIS A 155 4.58 -12.89 14.23
C HIS A 155 5.54 -11.90 13.54
N PRO A 156 6.67 -11.55 14.19
CA PRO A 156 7.69 -10.74 13.57
C PRO A 156 8.42 -11.57 12.50
N THR A 157 8.50 -11.04 11.28
CA THR A 157 9.45 -11.61 10.32
C THR A 157 10.88 -11.26 10.76
N ARG A 158 11.72 -12.26 11.01
CA ARG A 158 13.13 -12.06 11.33
C ARG A 158 13.83 -11.29 10.21
N SER A 159 14.85 -10.51 10.58
CA SER A 159 15.71 -9.82 9.62
C SER A 159 16.19 -10.77 8.52
N GLN A 160 15.93 -10.42 7.26
CA GLN A 160 16.09 -11.32 6.10
C GLN A 160 17.52 -11.36 5.53
N THR A 161 18.50 -10.78 6.24
CA THR A 161 19.90 -10.77 5.82
C THR A 161 20.45 -12.21 5.89
N GLY A 162 20.82 -12.77 4.72
CA GLY A 162 21.45 -14.11 4.65
C GLY A 162 20.53 -15.31 4.44
N LEU A 163 19.20 -15.13 4.34
CA LEU A 163 18.28 -16.24 4.08
C LEU A 163 18.13 -16.54 2.59
N SER A 164 18.03 -17.82 2.22
CA SER A 164 17.63 -18.25 0.87
C SER A 164 16.22 -17.76 0.52
N ARG A 165 15.89 -17.69 -0.79
CA ARG A 165 14.58 -17.24 -1.29
C ARG A 165 13.42 -18.05 -0.68
N GLU A 166 13.55 -19.36 -0.60
CA GLU A 166 12.56 -20.26 0.00
C GLU A 166 12.38 -20.02 1.51
N LYS A 167 13.48 -19.82 2.25
CA LYS A 167 13.41 -19.52 3.69
C LYS A 167 12.78 -18.16 3.96
N ARG A 168 13.00 -17.18 3.07
CA ARG A 168 12.30 -15.89 3.14
C ARG A 168 10.81 -16.06 2.92
N TRP A 169 10.42 -16.88 1.93
CA TRP A 169 9.03 -17.17 1.63
C TRP A 169 8.32 -17.79 2.85
N ARG A 170 8.84 -18.89 3.40
CA ARG A 170 8.26 -19.55 4.59
C ARG A 170 8.14 -18.59 5.79
N ASN A 171 9.17 -17.79 6.07
CA ASN A 171 9.14 -16.82 7.17
C ASN A 171 8.06 -15.73 7.00
N VAL A 172 7.61 -15.44 5.78
CA VAL A 172 6.59 -14.42 5.52
C VAL A 172 5.21 -15.05 5.48
N ARG A 173 5.08 -16.29 4.99
CA ARG A 173 3.82 -17.02 4.91
C ARG A 173 3.16 -17.18 6.29
N ASP A 174 3.92 -17.61 7.29
CA ASP A 174 3.42 -17.84 8.65
C ASP A 174 3.30 -16.53 9.47
N ALA A 175 3.53 -15.38 8.86
CA ALA A 175 3.52 -14.10 9.57
C ALA A 175 2.11 -13.51 9.72
N PHE A 176 1.16 -13.93 8.89
CA PHE A 176 -0.18 -13.39 8.84
C PHE A 176 -1.22 -14.35 9.43
N GLY A 177 -2.33 -13.77 9.90
CA GLY A 177 -3.55 -14.47 10.24
C GLY A 177 -4.74 -13.72 9.67
N ALA A 178 -5.77 -14.44 9.22
CA ALA A 178 -7.01 -13.86 8.73
C ALA A 178 -8.13 -14.02 9.76
N ASP A 179 -9.06 -13.06 9.76
CA ASP A 179 -10.31 -13.18 10.48
C ASP A 179 -11.30 -14.03 9.64
N PRO A 180 -12.06 -14.96 10.23
CA PRO A 180 -13.05 -15.75 9.51
C PRO A 180 -14.10 -14.93 8.74
N ASP A 181 -14.37 -13.71 9.15
CA ASP A 181 -15.28 -12.79 8.46
C ASP A 181 -14.83 -12.41 7.04
N CYS A 182 -13.62 -12.84 6.61
CA CYS A 182 -13.18 -12.68 5.23
C CYS A 182 -13.78 -13.69 4.26
N ALA A 183 -14.41 -14.78 4.75
CA ALA A 183 -14.97 -15.83 3.91
C ALA A 183 -16.10 -15.30 3.00
N GLY A 184 -16.12 -15.75 1.76
CA GLY A 184 -17.13 -15.40 0.74
C GLY A 184 -17.00 -13.96 0.19
N GLY A 185 -15.98 -13.21 0.59
CA GLY A 185 -15.76 -11.83 0.14
C GLY A 185 -14.70 -11.70 -0.95
N ARG A 186 -14.81 -10.63 -1.74
CA ARG A 186 -13.82 -10.21 -2.75
C ARG A 186 -13.01 -9.06 -2.16
N TRP A 187 -11.73 -9.27 -1.86
CA TRP A 187 -10.93 -8.33 -1.09
C TRP A 187 -9.83 -7.69 -1.93
N LEU A 188 -9.68 -6.37 -1.80
CA LEU A 188 -8.55 -5.63 -2.36
C LEU A 188 -7.50 -5.40 -1.27
N ILE A 189 -6.36 -6.08 -1.38
CA ILE A 189 -5.20 -5.83 -0.50
C ILE A 189 -4.46 -4.58 -0.94
N VAL A 190 -4.12 -3.70 0.01
CA VAL A 190 -3.38 -2.45 -0.26
C VAL A 190 -2.07 -2.40 0.52
N ASP A 191 -0.98 -2.04 -0.20
CA ASP A 191 0.34 -1.75 0.39
C ASP A 191 1.00 -0.52 -0.26
N ASP A 192 2.11 -0.04 0.32
CA ASP A 192 2.82 1.13 -0.20
C ASP A 192 3.72 0.79 -1.40
N VAL A 193 4.53 -0.26 -1.35
CA VAL A 193 5.46 -0.61 -2.44
C VAL A 193 5.60 -2.12 -2.61
N LEU A 194 5.38 -2.58 -3.82
CA LEU A 194 5.67 -3.93 -4.26
C LEU A 194 7.16 -4.06 -4.60
N THR A 195 7.89 -4.76 -3.75
CA THR A 195 9.32 -5.06 -3.97
C THR A 195 9.50 -6.46 -4.57
N THR A 196 9.60 -7.49 -3.76
CA THR A 196 9.65 -8.89 -4.20
C THR A 196 8.27 -9.52 -4.39
N GLY A 197 7.23 -8.95 -3.79
CA GLY A 197 5.88 -9.50 -3.76
C GLY A 197 5.61 -10.49 -2.62
N SER A 198 6.65 -10.99 -1.93
CA SER A 198 6.48 -12.05 -0.92
C SER A 198 5.48 -11.69 0.19
N THR A 199 5.46 -10.43 0.64
CA THR A 199 4.53 -9.97 1.66
C THR A 199 3.09 -9.95 1.15
N ALA A 200 2.89 -9.44 -0.08
CA ALA A 200 1.58 -9.36 -0.70
C ALA A 200 1.00 -10.76 -0.94
N VAL A 201 1.80 -11.66 -1.51
CA VAL A 201 1.37 -13.04 -1.79
C VAL A 201 1.02 -13.78 -0.50
N ALA A 202 1.86 -13.69 0.54
CA ALA A 202 1.54 -14.32 1.82
C ALA A 202 0.25 -13.79 2.45
N ALA A 203 0.00 -12.48 2.33
CA ALA A 203 -1.25 -11.88 2.78
C ALA A 203 -2.45 -12.37 1.96
N GLY A 204 -2.30 -12.46 0.63
CA GLY A 204 -3.32 -12.98 -0.26
C GLY A 204 -3.67 -14.45 0.01
N GLU A 205 -2.64 -15.32 0.09
CA GLU A 205 -2.85 -16.73 0.45
C GLU A 205 -3.58 -16.88 1.79
N THR A 206 -3.20 -16.05 2.79
CA THR A 206 -3.85 -16.10 4.10
C THR A 206 -5.35 -15.81 4.04
N LEU A 207 -5.78 -14.84 3.23
CA LEU A 207 -7.21 -14.55 3.02
C LEU A 207 -7.90 -15.65 2.21
N THR A 208 -7.25 -16.15 1.15
CA THR A 208 -7.79 -17.25 0.33
C THR A 208 -7.94 -18.54 1.14
N ASP A 209 -6.94 -18.91 1.94
CA ASP A 209 -6.97 -20.09 2.83
C ASP A 209 -8.07 -19.97 3.89
N ALA A 210 -8.45 -18.74 4.27
CA ALA A 210 -9.55 -18.46 5.19
C ALA A 210 -10.92 -18.35 4.50
N GLY A 211 -11.01 -18.62 3.19
CA GLY A 211 -12.26 -18.74 2.45
C GLY A 211 -12.70 -17.47 1.70
N ALA A 212 -11.83 -16.50 1.45
CA ALA A 212 -12.14 -15.39 0.55
C ALA A 212 -12.45 -15.92 -0.86
N ASP A 213 -13.48 -15.36 -1.52
CA ASP A 213 -13.86 -15.75 -2.89
C ASP A 213 -12.81 -15.32 -3.92
N SER A 214 -12.28 -14.12 -3.77
CA SER A 214 -11.14 -13.64 -4.55
C SER A 214 -10.35 -12.58 -3.80
N VAL A 215 -9.09 -12.42 -4.21
CA VAL A 215 -8.19 -11.40 -3.69
C VAL A 215 -7.55 -10.65 -4.84
N SER A 216 -7.55 -9.33 -4.78
CA SER A 216 -6.81 -8.45 -5.68
C SER A 216 -5.75 -7.67 -4.91
N LEU A 217 -4.72 -7.18 -5.61
CA LEU A 217 -3.62 -6.42 -5.03
C LEU A 217 -3.52 -5.03 -5.63
N MET A 218 -3.34 -4.03 -4.78
CA MET A 218 -3.00 -2.70 -5.22
C MET A 218 -1.86 -2.09 -4.40
N THR A 219 -0.88 -1.50 -5.08
CA THR A 219 0.23 -0.81 -4.43
C THR A 219 0.45 0.60 -5.00
N LEU A 220 0.94 1.51 -4.16
CA LEU A 220 1.30 2.86 -4.59
C LEU A 220 2.48 2.82 -5.58
N GLY A 221 3.42 1.89 -5.40
CA GLY A 221 4.58 1.79 -6.26
C GLY A 221 5.07 0.37 -6.51
N LEU A 222 5.59 0.15 -7.73
CA LEU A 222 6.32 -1.05 -8.14
C LEU A 222 7.83 -0.73 -8.14
N ALA A 223 8.61 -1.39 -7.29
CA ALA A 223 10.06 -1.17 -7.24
C ALA A 223 10.73 -1.60 -8.55
N ARG A 224 11.61 -0.74 -9.10
CA ARG A 224 12.52 -1.15 -10.18
C ARG A 224 13.44 -2.28 -9.70
N GLN A 225 13.78 -3.17 -10.60
CA GLN A 225 14.79 -4.23 -10.37
C GLN A 225 16.15 -3.78 -10.82
#